data_5992082bfb6f86c4f881be6637f9dd60
#
_entry.id   5992082bfb6f86c4f881be6637f9dd60
#
_cell.length_a   1.000
_cell.length_b   1.000
_cell.length_c   1.000
_cell.angle_alpha   90.00
_cell.angle_beta   90.00
_cell.angle_gamma   90.00
#
_symmetry.space_group_name_H-M   'P 1'
#
loop_
_entity.id
_entity.type
_entity.pdbx_description
1 polymer ?
#
loop_
_entity_poly.entity_id
_entity_poly.type
_entity_poly.pdbx_seq_one_letter_code
_entity_poly.pdbx_strand_id
1 'polypeptide(L)'
;MQNIFFIIIDALRFDVASDKVSKFIAPTLFSLSKQGVVNKIISNGQVTKFVVPSIFTQTYPLDYGGYNYGIKDRPSSFVELISRQRIYCKMYEGHDIDGPFGLCERGFHDKVIYYDKRLLLEGYIKKKILYDLAQWEKKK
;
A
#
# COMPACT_ATOMS: atom_id res chain seq x y z
N MET A 1 -22.72 11.36 11.38
CA MET A 1 -21.26 11.32 11.12
C MET A 1 -21.07 10.50 9.85
N GLN A 2 -20.29 10.97 8.87
CA GLN A 2 -20.04 10.24 7.63
C GLN A 2 -18.79 9.39 7.81
N ASN A 3 -18.82 8.13 7.35
CA ASN A 3 -17.66 7.27 7.31
C ASN A 3 -16.86 7.54 6.03
N ILE A 4 -15.54 7.53 6.14
CA ILE A 4 -14.62 7.69 5.00
C ILE A 4 -13.91 6.35 4.80
N PHE A 5 -13.99 5.79 3.60
CA PHE A 5 -13.25 4.62 3.18
C PHE A 5 -12.19 5.06 2.16
N PHE A 6 -10.92 4.90 2.53
CA PHE A 6 -9.80 5.13 1.63
C PHE A 6 -9.23 3.77 1.21
N ILE A 7 -9.38 3.43 -0.07
CA ILE A 7 -9.04 2.10 -0.60
C ILE A 7 -7.91 2.24 -1.60
N ILE A 8 -6.80 1.55 -1.37
CA ILE A 8 -5.69 1.41 -2.32
C ILE A 8 -5.76 0.00 -2.90
N ILE A 9 -5.84 -0.09 -4.22
CA ILE A 9 -5.77 -1.36 -4.96
C ILE A 9 -4.42 -1.39 -5.68
N ASP A 10 -3.55 -2.28 -5.23
CA ASP A 10 -2.22 -2.44 -5.82
C ASP A 10 -2.31 -2.95 -7.26
N ALA A 11 -1.39 -2.48 -8.10
CA ALA A 11 -1.27 -2.85 -9.51
C ALA A 11 -2.56 -2.67 -10.37
N LEU A 12 -3.54 -1.91 -9.91
CA LEU A 12 -4.73 -1.61 -10.70
C LEU A 12 -4.40 -0.67 -11.84
N ARG A 13 -4.51 -1.17 -13.06
CA ARG A 13 -4.29 -0.39 -14.27
C ARG A 13 -5.48 0.54 -14.55
N PHE A 14 -5.18 1.76 -14.98
CA PHE A 14 -6.19 2.77 -15.30
C PHE A 14 -7.16 2.32 -16.41
N ASP A 15 -6.66 1.66 -17.45
CA ASP A 15 -7.47 1.14 -18.56
C ASP A 15 -8.47 0.06 -18.11
N VAL A 16 -8.15 -0.68 -17.05
CA VAL A 16 -9.07 -1.66 -16.44
C VAL A 16 -10.11 -0.98 -15.54
N ALA A 17 -9.70 0.09 -14.84
CA ALA A 17 -10.57 0.81 -13.92
C ALA A 17 -11.50 1.83 -14.60
N SER A 18 -11.11 2.30 -15.80
CA SER A 18 -11.85 3.30 -16.58
C SER A 18 -12.57 2.65 -17.76
N ASP A 19 -13.78 3.19 -18.08
CA ASP A 19 -14.53 2.91 -19.30
C ASP A 19 -15.20 1.53 -19.46
N LYS A 20 -15.44 1.19 -20.72
CA LYS A 20 -16.25 0.04 -21.15
C LYS A 20 -15.72 -1.30 -20.67
N VAL A 21 -14.41 -1.39 -20.47
CA VAL A 21 -13.73 -2.62 -20.01
C VAL A 21 -14.05 -2.89 -18.53
N SER A 22 -14.14 -1.84 -17.73
CA SER A 22 -14.43 -1.97 -16.28
C SER A 22 -15.78 -2.60 -15.98
N LYS A 23 -16.78 -2.42 -16.87
CA LYS A 23 -18.10 -3.05 -16.72
C LYS A 23 -18.02 -4.58 -16.61
N PHE A 24 -17.08 -5.21 -17.31
CA PHE A 24 -16.94 -6.66 -17.36
C PHE A 24 -15.89 -7.18 -16.37
N ILE A 25 -14.79 -6.47 -16.20
CA ILE A 25 -13.64 -6.91 -15.39
C ILE A 25 -13.77 -6.44 -13.93
N ALA A 26 -14.27 -5.24 -13.72
CA ALA A 26 -14.40 -4.62 -12.40
C ALA A 26 -15.78 -3.98 -12.21
N PRO A 27 -16.88 -4.77 -12.22
CA PRO A 27 -18.26 -4.25 -12.24
C PRO A 27 -18.58 -3.37 -11.03
N THR A 28 -17.99 -3.65 -9.87
CA THR A 28 -18.15 -2.82 -8.66
C THR A 28 -17.52 -1.44 -8.85
N LEU A 29 -16.30 -1.34 -9.39
CA LEU A 29 -15.66 -0.06 -9.69
C LEU A 29 -16.43 0.70 -10.76
N PHE A 30 -16.93 0.01 -11.78
CA PHE A 30 -17.78 0.61 -12.78
C PHE A 30 -19.06 1.20 -12.17
N SER A 31 -19.71 0.47 -11.25
CA SER A 31 -20.91 0.98 -10.56
C SER A 31 -20.58 2.22 -9.71
N LEU A 32 -19.48 2.19 -8.95
CA LEU A 32 -19.02 3.32 -8.15
C LEU A 32 -18.67 4.53 -9.02
N SER A 33 -18.07 4.33 -10.18
CA SER A 33 -17.73 5.43 -11.11
C SER A 33 -18.94 6.21 -11.62
N LYS A 34 -20.13 5.61 -11.61
CA LYS A 34 -21.39 6.29 -11.97
C LYS A 34 -21.94 7.17 -10.85
N GLN A 35 -21.46 6.99 -9.63
CA GLN A 35 -21.90 7.70 -8.42
C GLN A 35 -20.89 8.72 -7.94
N GLY A 36 -19.69 8.75 -8.52
CA GLY A 36 -18.59 9.62 -8.13
C GLY A 36 -17.84 10.21 -9.31
N VAL A 37 -16.63 10.68 -9.04
CA VAL A 37 -15.74 11.27 -10.05
C VAL A 37 -14.57 10.33 -10.29
N VAL A 38 -14.23 10.13 -11.56
CA VAL A 38 -13.05 9.34 -11.97
C VAL A 38 -12.00 10.27 -12.54
N ASN A 39 -10.83 10.28 -11.93
CA ASN A 39 -9.69 11.07 -12.38
C ASN A 39 -8.52 10.19 -12.76
N LYS A 40 -7.85 10.50 -13.86
CA LYS A 40 -6.58 9.89 -14.22
C LYS A 40 -5.47 10.58 -13.45
N ILE A 41 -4.70 9.79 -12.70
CA ILE A 41 -3.56 10.26 -11.92
C ILE A 41 -2.28 9.61 -12.44
N ILE A 42 -1.20 10.37 -12.47
CA ILE A 42 0.14 9.87 -12.77
C ILE A 42 0.85 9.57 -11.46
N SER A 43 1.36 8.36 -11.31
CA SER A 43 2.16 7.98 -10.16
C SER A 43 3.48 8.76 -10.12
N ASN A 44 3.87 9.20 -8.93
CA ASN A 44 5.16 9.86 -8.68
C ASN A 44 6.28 8.88 -8.33
N GLY A 45 6.06 7.58 -8.51
CA GLY A 45 7.04 6.53 -8.30
C GLY A 45 6.67 5.24 -9.04
N GLN A 46 7.65 4.37 -9.21
CA GLN A 46 7.50 3.12 -9.96
C GLN A 46 7.08 1.93 -9.08
N VAL A 47 7.24 2.04 -7.78
CA VAL A 47 7.03 0.95 -6.81
C VAL A 47 6.13 1.42 -5.70
N THR A 48 5.24 0.56 -5.26
CA THR A 48 4.25 0.82 -4.21
C THR A 48 4.87 1.44 -2.96
N LYS A 49 6.02 0.94 -2.53
CA LYS A 49 6.76 1.43 -1.36
C LYS A 49 7.25 2.88 -1.44
N PHE A 50 7.26 3.49 -2.62
CA PHE A 50 7.59 4.90 -2.82
C PHE A 50 6.32 5.74 -2.99
N VAL A 51 5.32 5.15 -3.62
CA VAL A 51 4.05 5.82 -3.95
C VAL A 51 3.17 5.97 -2.72
N VAL A 52 2.98 4.90 -1.94
CA VAL A 52 2.08 4.93 -0.79
C VAL A 52 2.50 5.97 0.26
N PRO A 53 3.77 6.04 0.70
CA PRO A 53 4.21 7.12 1.60
C PRO A 53 3.94 8.53 1.03
N SER A 54 4.13 8.70 -0.28
CA SER A 54 3.88 9.99 -0.94
C SER A 54 2.39 10.36 -0.96
N ILE A 55 1.51 9.40 -1.14
CA ILE A 55 0.06 9.61 -1.03
C ILE A 55 -0.30 10.03 0.40
N PHE A 56 0.23 9.34 1.41
CA PHE A 56 -0.10 9.59 2.81
C PHE A 56 0.40 10.95 3.31
N THR A 57 1.55 11.39 2.86
CA THR A 57 2.19 12.62 3.34
C THR A 57 2.15 13.78 2.33
N GLN A 58 1.59 13.55 1.12
CA GLN A 58 1.53 14.54 0.04
C GLN A 58 2.92 15.09 -0.33
N THR A 59 3.93 14.23 -0.34
CA THR A 59 5.32 14.58 -0.65
C THR A 59 5.85 13.78 -1.83
N TYR A 60 6.91 14.30 -2.46
CA TYR A 60 7.63 13.53 -3.49
C TYR A 60 8.68 12.61 -2.84
N PRO A 61 8.92 11.40 -3.40
CA PRO A 61 9.93 10.49 -2.86
C PRO A 61 11.32 11.11 -2.77
N LEU A 62 11.73 11.91 -3.74
CA LEU A 62 13.06 12.53 -3.81
C LEU A 62 13.30 13.58 -2.73
N ASP A 63 12.26 14.24 -2.24
CA ASP A 63 12.40 15.29 -1.22
C ASP A 63 12.77 14.74 0.16
N TYR A 64 12.56 13.42 0.36
CA TYR A 64 12.76 12.76 1.65
C TYR A 64 13.62 11.50 1.55
N GLY A 65 14.80 11.64 0.95
CA GLY A 65 15.77 10.56 0.85
C GLY A 65 15.51 9.57 -0.28
N GLY A 66 14.69 9.94 -1.26
CA GLY A 66 14.47 9.18 -2.49
C GLY A 66 13.82 7.83 -2.23
N TYR A 67 14.63 6.80 -2.18
CA TYR A 67 14.16 5.41 -2.06
C TYR A 67 14.03 4.92 -0.62
N ASN A 68 14.06 5.79 0.38
CA ASN A 68 13.76 5.42 1.74
C ASN A 68 12.31 4.98 1.88
N TYR A 69 12.09 3.99 2.71
CA TYR A 69 10.78 3.39 2.91
C TYR A 69 9.98 4.15 3.96
N GLY A 70 8.66 4.23 3.73
CA GLY A 70 7.72 4.71 4.71
C GLY A 70 7.70 6.21 4.91
N ILE A 71 7.14 6.62 6.04
CA ILE A 71 6.83 8.01 6.35
C ILE A 71 7.56 8.56 7.57
N LYS A 72 8.53 7.82 8.12
CA LYS A 72 9.21 8.15 9.39
C LYS A 72 9.73 9.58 9.42
N ASP A 73 10.45 9.98 8.40
CA ASP A 73 11.13 11.28 8.30
C ASP A 73 10.34 12.29 7.44
N ARG A 74 9.09 11.96 7.08
CA ARG A 74 8.20 12.81 6.29
C ARG A 74 7.26 13.62 7.19
N PRO A 75 6.65 14.68 6.66
CA PRO A 75 5.60 15.43 7.36
C PRO A 75 4.46 14.56 7.85
N SER A 76 3.58 15.14 8.65
CA SER A 76 2.39 14.45 9.12
C SER A 76 1.56 13.92 7.96
N SER A 77 1.15 12.66 8.05
CA SER A 77 0.23 12.05 7.10
C SER A 77 -1.18 12.65 7.23
N PHE A 78 -1.99 12.51 6.18
CA PHE A 78 -3.38 12.93 6.26
C PHE A 78 -4.14 12.16 7.36
N VAL A 79 -3.76 10.92 7.63
CA VAL A 79 -4.35 10.11 8.71
C VAL A 79 -4.04 10.71 10.07
N GLU A 80 -2.80 11.17 10.31
CA GLU A 80 -2.45 11.85 11.55
C GLU A 80 -3.25 13.15 11.73
N LEU A 81 -3.45 13.91 10.65
CA LEU A 81 -4.24 15.13 10.68
C LEU A 81 -5.70 14.87 11.04
N ILE A 82 -6.28 13.82 10.46
CA ILE A 82 -7.65 13.37 10.76
C ILE A 82 -7.75 12.86 12.20
N SER A 83 -6.79 12.06 12.64
CA SER A 83 -6.73 11.51 13.99
C SER A 83 -6.67 12.61 15.06
N ARG A 84 -5.93 13.69 14.81
CA ARG A 84 -5.87 14.87 15.69
C ARG A 84 -7.24 15.54 15.88
N GLN A 85 -8.17 15.36 14.96
CA GLN A 85 -9.56 15.79 15.06
C GLN A 85 -10.44 14.83 15.87
N ARG A 86 -9.85 13.88 16.58
CA ARG A 86 -10.54 12.83 17.37
C ARG A 86 -11.42 11.90 16.50
N ILE A 87 -11.08 11.75 15.23
CA ILE A 87 -11.73 10.81 14.33
C ILE A 87 -10.98 9.48 14.43
N TYR A 88 -11.71 8.41 14.71
CA TYR A 88 -11.13 7.08 14.80
C TYR A 88 -10.69 6.60 13.42
N CYS A 89 -9.43 6.26 13.29
CA CYS A 89 -8.82 5.78 12.07
C CYS A 89 -8.38 4.32 12.24
N LYS A 90 -8.82 3.44 11.35
CA LYS A 90 -8.47 2.03 11.34
C LYS A 90 -7.88 1.64 9.99
N MET A 91 -6.82 0.84 10.02
CA MET A 91 -6.16 0.30 8.84
C MET A 91 -6.49 -1.17 8.65
N TYR A 92 -6.75 -1.57 7.41
CA TYR A 92 -6.84 -2.96 6.98
C TYR A 92 -5.79 -3.19 5.90
N GLU A 93 -4.91 -4.13 6.10
CA GLU A 93 -3.79 -4.41 5.22
C GLU A 93 -3.72 -5.90 4.87
N GLY A 94 -3.48 -6.20 3.60
CA GLY A 94 -3.34 -7.57 3.10
C GLY A 94 -1.89 -8.04 2.96
N HIS A 95 -0.92 -7.21 3.36
CA HIS A 95 0.51 -7.48 3.23
C HIS A 95 1.23 -7.53 4.56
N ASP A 96 2.43 -8.13 4.54
CA ASP A 96 3.29 -8.27 5.70
C ASP A 96 3.82 -6.92 6.20
N ILE A 97 3.81 -6.77 7.52
CA ILE A 97 4.14 -5.56 8.29
C ILE A 97 5.59 -5.12 8.10
N ASP A 98 6.52 -6.07 7.94
CA ASP A 98 7.95 -5.81 7.73
C ASP A 98 8.25 -5.30 6.32
N GLY A 99 7.23 -5.19 5.50
CA GLY A 99 7.28 -4.57 4.19
C GLY A 99 7.33 -3.04 4.27
N PRO A 100 7.45 -2.41 3.11
CA PRO A 100 7.55 -0.95 3.00
C PRO A 100 6.32 -0.18 3.50
N PHE A 101 5.25 -0.86 3.83
CA PHE A 101 4.01 -0.28 4.36
C PHE A 101 3.99 -0.12 5.88
N GLY A 102 4.76 -0.92 6.61
CA GLY A 102 4.82 -0.85 8.07
C GLY A 102 5.20 0.53 8.62
N LEU A 103 5.80 1.38 7.80
CA LEU A 103 6.13 2.75 8.16
C LEU A 103 5.01 3.75 7.85
N CYS A 104 3.87 3.32 7.30
CA CYS A 104 2.71 4.17 7.01
C CYS A 104 1.63 4.12 8.12
N GLU A 105 1.94 3.54 9.26
CA GLU A 105 0.98 3.33 10.37
C GLU A 105 0.68 4.57 11.20
N ARG A 106 1.43 5.65 11.03
CA ARG A 106 1.26 6.86 11.81
C ARG A 106 -0.16 7.43 11.66
N GLY A 107 -0.81 7.65 12.80
CA GLY A 107 -2.16 8.22 12.88
C GLY A 107 -3.29 7.20 12.94
N PHE A 108 -3.03 5.92 12.70
CA PHE A 108 -4.04 4.88 12.90
C PHE A 108 -4.12 4.47 14.38
N HIS A 109 -5.36 4.29 14.86
CA HIS A 109 -5.64 3.84 16.22
C HIS A 109 -5.65 2.32 16.34
N ASP A 110 -5.96 1.64 15.23
CA ASP A 110 -6.03 0.20 15.18
C ASP A 110 -5.63 -0.30 13.78
N LYS A 111 -5.08 -1.51 13.73
CA LYS A 111 -4.60 -2.13 12.51
C LYS A 111 -5.01 -3.60 12.48
N VAL A 112 -5.56 -4.02 11.36
CA VAL A 112 -5.88 -5.43 11.07
C VAL A 112 -5.11 -5.85 9.84
N ILE A 113 -4.35 -6.93 9.98
CA ILE A 113 -3.55 -7.47 8.89
C ILE A 113 -4.14 -8.81 8.51
N TYR A 114 -4.50 -8.91 7.23
CA TYR A 114 -4.98 -10.14 6.62
C TYR A 114 -3.87 -10.73 5.77
N TYR A 115 -3.17 -11.72 6.26
CA TYR A 115 -2.29 -12.52 5.43
C TYR A 115 -2.39 -14.00 5.75
N ASP A 116 -2.19 -14.85 4.75
CA ASP A 116 -2.15 -16.29 4.95
C ASP A 116 -0.78 -16.70 5.50
N LYS A 117 -0.75 -17.08 6.78
CA LYS A 117 0.47 -17.57 7.45
C LYS A 117 1.15 -18.72 6.71
N ARG A 118 0.38 -19.52 5.94
CA ARG A 118 0.94 -20.62 5.13
C ARG A 118 1.80 -20.11 4.00
N LEU A 119 1.33 -19.09 3.28
CA LEU A 119 2.10 -18.48 2.19
C LEU A 119 3.40 -17.84 2.68
N LEU A 120 3.38 -17.23 3.87
CA LEU A 120 4.58 -16.70 4.51
C LEU A 120 5.58 -17.80 4.88
N LEU A 121 5.08 -18.88 5.48
CA LEU A 121 5.94 -19.99 5.88
C LEU A 121 6.61 -20.63 4.64
N GLU A 122 5.86 -20.87 3.58
CA GLU A 122 6.38 -21.36 2.30
C GLU A 122 7.41 -20.41 1.70
N GLY A 123 7.13 -19.11 1.69
CA GLY A 123 8.07 -18.09 1.20
C GLY A 123 9.35 -18.01 2.04
N TYR A 124 9.24 -18.10 3.35
CA TYR A 124 10.38 -18.12 4.26
C TYR A 124 11.25 -19.37 4.07
N ILE A 125 10.63 -20.55 4.01
CA ILE A 125 11.33 -21.83 3.77
C ILE A 125 12.05 -21.79 2.43
N LYS A 126 11.39 -21.33 1.38
CA LYS A 126 11.98 -21.20 0.04
C LYS A 126 13.20 -20.27 0.03
N LYS A 127 13.09 -19.10 0.66
CA LYS A 127 14.22 -18.15 0.81
C LYS A 127 15.37 -18.74 1.59
N LYS A 128 15.09 -19.45 2.69
CA LYS A 128 16.10 -20.08 3.52
C LYS A 128 16.84 -21.18 2.77
N ILE A 129 16.12 -22.04 2.04
CA ILE A 129 16.72 -23.08 1.21
C ILE A 129 17.66 -22.47 0.15
N LEU A 130 17.20 -21.44 -0.56
CA LEU A 130 18.01 -20.74 -1.57
C LEU A 130 19.26 -20.09 -0.96
N TYR A 131 19.14 -19.50 0.21
CA TYR A 131 20.27 -18.92 0.92
C TYR A 131 21.28 -19.99 1.32
N ASP A 132 20.82 -21.10 1.91
CA ASP A 132 21.68 -22.20 2.36
C ASP A 132 22.41 -22.89 1.17
N LEU A 133 21.73 -23.06 0.04
CA LEU A 133 22.33 -23.54 -1.22
C LEU A 133 23.42 -22.60 -1.72
N ALA A 134 23.16 -21.29 -1.75
CA ALA A 134 24.14 -20.29 -2.18
C ALA A 134 25.38 -20.25 -1.26
N GLN A 135 25.22 -20.49 0.06
CA GLN A 135 26.35 -20.60 0.98
C GLN A 135 27.15 -21.89 0.79
N TRP A 136 26.49 -22.98 0.44
CA TRP A 136 27.15 -24.26 0.15
C TRP A 136 27.99 -24.19 -1.13
N GLU A 137 27.47 -23.55 -2.20
CA GLU A 137 28.24 -23.36 -3.45
C GLU A 137 29.51 -22.53 -3.23
N LYS A 138 29.49 -21.54 -2.35
CA LYS A 138 30.67 -20.73 -2.02
C LYS A 138 31.76 -21.46 -1.23
N LYS A 139 31.45 -22.62 -0.68
CA LYS A 139 32.40 -23.45 0.11
C LYS A 139 33.03 -24.57 -0.70
N LYS A 140 32.66 -24.72 -1.96
CA LYS A 140 33.32 -25.61 -2.93
C LYS A 140 34.39 -24.87 -3.71
#